data_5f793905b1c8a83a017a078c4364f22e
#
_entry.id   5f793905b1c8a83a017a078c4364f22e
#
_cell.length_a   1.000
_cell.length_b   1.000
_cell.length_c   1.000
_cell.angle_alpha   90.00
_cell.angle_beta   90.00
_cell.angle_gamma   90.00
#
_symmetry.space_group_name_H-M   'P 1'
#
loop_
_entity.id
_entity.type
_entity.pdbx_description
1 polymer ?
#
loop_
_entity_poly.entity_id
_entity_poly.type
_entity_poly.pdbx_seq_one_letter_code
_entity_poly.pdbx_strand_id
1 'polypeptide(L)'
;MNRKVKMFALSTCSHCKATKKFLNDYNVDYECTDVDLLDGMDKAAILDEVKKFNPRMTFPTIIIDGDHVIIGFQEDKIKEALGI
;
A
#
# COMPACT_ATOMS: atom_id res chain seq x y z
N MET A 1 -5.09 -19.46 1.90
CA MET A 1 -4.11 -18.85 2.82
C MET A 1 -4.08 -17.35 2.62
N ASN A 2 -4.09 -16.62 3.72
CA ASN A 2 -4.08 -15.17 3.66
C ASN A 2 -2.66 -14.66 3.40
N ARG A 3 -2.52 -13.84 2.37
CA ARG A 3 -1.26 -13.16 2.12
C ARG A 3 -1.17 -11.93 3.00
N LYS A 4 0.05 -11.58 3.41
CA LYS A 4 0.28 -10.38 4.20
C LYS A 4 0.35 -9.18 3.26
N VAL A 5 -0.59 -8.26 3.39
CA VAL A 5 -0.68 -7.07 2.54
C VAL A 5 -0.43 -5.83 3.39
N LYS A 6 0.54 -5.03 2.97
CA LYS A 6 0.86 -3.76 3.62
C LYS A 6 0.78 -2.66 2.58
N MET A 7 0.09 -1.57 2.92
CA MET A 7 -0.12 -0.47 1.99
C MET A 7 0.30 0.85 2.64
N PHE A 8 1.05 1.62 1.89
CA PHE A 8 1.36 3.01 2.25
C PHE A 8 0.54 3.92 1.36
N ALA A 9 -0.13 4.88 1.96
CA ALA A 9 -1.09 5.72 1.26
C ALA A 9 -1.03 7.17 1.75
N LEU A 10 -1.74 8.03 1.04
CA LEU A 10 -2.03 9.39 1.49
C LEU A 10 -3.54 9.50 1.70
N SER A 11 -3.96 10.16 2.78
CA SER A 11 -5.38 10.24 3.13
C SER A 11 -6.22 10.96 2.08
N THR A 12 -5.60 11.85 1.29
CA THR A 12 -6.28 12.63 0.24
C THR A 12 -6.10 12.07 -1.16
N CYS A 13 -5.41 10.95 -1.31
CA CYS A 13 -5.08 10.36 -2.60
C CYS A 13 -6.26 9.56 -3.15
N SER A 14 -6.76 9.92 -4.33
CA SER A 14 -7.89 9.23 -4.95
C SER A 14 -7.55 7.80 -5.34
N HIS A 15 -6.34 7.55 -5.85
CA HIS A 15 -5.89 6.20 -6.20
C HIS A 15 -5.77 5.32 -4.97
N CYS A 16 -5.34 5.90 -3.84
CA CYS A 16 -5.27 5.19 -2.57
C CYS A 16 -6.65 4.79 -2.08
N LYS A 17 -7.61 5.70 -2.19
CA LYS A 17 -9.00 5.41 -1.81
C LYS A 17 -9.60 4.30 -2.66
N ALA A 18 -9.34 4.34 -3.98
CA ALA A 18 -9.80 3.29 -4.89
C ALA A 18 -9.19 1.94 -4.54
N THR A 19 -7.91 1.92 -4.19
CA THR A 19 -7.22 0.70 -3.77
C THR A 19 -7.81 0.12 -2.48
N LYS A 20 -8.07 0.98 -1.50
CA LYS A 20 -8.71 0.55 -0.24
C LYS A 20 -10.07 -0.07 -0.51
N LYS A 21 -10.88 0.58 -1.34
CA LYS A 21 -12.21 0.07 -1.71
C LYS A 21 -12.10 -1.29 -2.39
N PHE A 22 -11.17 -1.42 -3.33
CA PHE A 22 -10.93 -2.69 -4.03
C PHE A 22 -10.58 -3.82 -3.06
N LEU A 23 -9.65 -3.57 -2.15
CA LEU A 23 -9.24 -4.57 -1.17
C LEU A 23 -10.38 -4.95 -0.22
N ASN A 24 -11.17 -3.97 0.19
CA ASN A 24 -12.34 -4.21 1.05
C ASN A 24 -13.42 -5.01 0.30
N ASP A 25 -13.66 -4.71 -0.97
CA ASP A 25 -14.67 -5.41 -1.77
C ASP A 25 -14.33 -6.89 -1.95
N TYR A 26 -13.03 -7.21 -2.00
CA TYR A 26 -12.56 -8.59 -2.12
C TYR A 26 -12.29 -9.25 -0.75
N ASN A 27 -12.65 -8.58 0.34
CA ASN A 27 -12.43 -9.09 1.70
C ASN A 27 -10.96 -9.42 1.99
N VAL A 28 -10.05 -8.61 1.44
CA VAL A 28 -8.61 -8.78 1.67
C VAL A 28 -8.24 -8.07 2.97
N ASP A 29 -7.60 -8.81 3.88
CA ASP A 29 -7.02 -8.20 5.08
C ASP A 29 -5.75 -7.46 4.70
N TYR A 30 -5.65 -6.19 5.07
CA TYR A 30 -4.47 -5.40 4.79
C TYR A 30 -4.21 -4.39 5.91
N GLU A 31 -2.96 -4.02 6.03
CA GLU A 31 -2.52 -2.98 6.96
C GLU A 31 -2.23 -1.73 6.14
N CYS A 32 -2.90 -0.63 6.46
CA CYS A 32 -2.75 0.63 5.74
C CYS A 32 -2.19 1.71 6.64
N THR A 33 -1.17 2.41 6.16
CA THR A 33 -0.59 3.58 6.82
C THR A 33 -0.79 4.79 5.93
N ASP A 34 -1.56 5.77 6.42
CA ASP A 34 -1.68 7.08 5.75
C ASP A 34 -0.52 7.94 6.19
N VAL A 35 0.49 8.03 5.34
CA VAL A 35 1.79 8.64 5.67
C VAL A 35 1.67 10.12 6.02
N ASP A 36 0.75 10.82 5.37
CA ASP A 36 0.52 12.24 5.60
C ASP A 36 -0.08 12.56 6.97
N LEU A 37 -0.64 11.56 7.64
CA LEU A 37 -1.22 11.73 8.97
C LEU A 37 -0.21 11.47 10.10
N LEU A 38 0.97 10.99 9.74
CA LEU A 38 2.06 10.80 10.70
C LEU A 38 2.85 12.09 10.87
N ASP A 39 3.55 12.21 11.98
CA ASP A 39 4.44 13.34 12.22
C ASP A 39 5.73 12.90 12.91
N GLY A 40 6.71 13.80 12.97
CA GLY A 40 7.94 13.61 13.68
C GLY A 40 8.73 12.38 13.22
N MET A 41 9.24 11.64 14.19
CA MET A 41 10.10 10.48 13.93
C MET A 41 9.35 9.32 13.28
N ASP A 42 8.07 9.17 13.59
CA ASP A 42 7.24 8.12 12.99
C ASP A 42 7.12 8.32 11.48
N LYS A 43 6.88 9.57 11.07
CA LYS A 43 6.80 9.91 9.65
C LYS A 43 8.11 9.66 8.94
N ALA A 44 9.22 10.08 9.55
CA ALA A 44 10.56 9.90 8.97
C ALA A 44 10.88 8.41 8.80
N ALA A 45 10.59 7.59 9.80
CA ALA A 45 10.84 6.16 9.74
C ALA A 45 10.03 5.47 8.64
N ILE A 46 8.75 5.83 8.53
CA ILE A 46 7.87 5.25 7.50
C ILE A 46 8.29 5.70 6.09
N LEU A 47 8.67 6.97 5.93
CA LEU A 47 9.14 7.46 4.63
C LEU A 47 10.41 6.76 4.20
N ASP A 48 11.32 6.46 5.12
CA ASP A 48 12.52 5.68 4.82
C ASP A 48 12.16 4.28 4.35
N GLU A 49 11.17 3.65 4.99
CA GLU A 49 10.69 2.33 4.59
C GLU A 49 10.08 2.35 3.19
N VAL A 50 9.23 3.33 2.91
CA VAL A 50 8.62 3.50 1.58
C VAL A 50 9.69 3.66 0.52
N LYS A 51 10.71 4.47 0.79
CA LYS A 51 11.79 4.75 -0.15
C LYS A 51 12.56 3.49 -0.55
N LYS A 52 12.69 2.53 0.35
CA LYS A 52 13.35 1.26 0.06
C LYS A 52 12.61 0.46 -0.99
N PHE A 53 11.28 0.50 -0.98
CA PHE A 53 10.44 -0.26 -1.90
C PHE A 53 10.04 0.55 -3.13
N ASN A 54 9.91 1.86 -2.96
CA ASN A 54 9.50 2.77 -4.02
C ASN A 54 10.32 4.07 -3.92
N PRO A 55 11.50 4.13 -4.59
CA PRO A 55 12.35 5.32 -4.53
C PRO A 55 11.70 6.60 -5.02
N ARG A 56 10.68 6.50 -5.87
CA ARG A 56 9.92 7.66 -6.36
C ARG A 56 8.95 8.18 -5.32
N MET A 57 8.66 7.39 -4.28
CA MET A 57 7.76 7.77 -3.19
C MET A 57 6.38 8.22 -3.68
N THR A 58 5.85 7.49 -4.64
CA THR A 58 4.49 7.70 -5.13
C THR A 58 3.52 6.78 -4.39
N PHE A 59 2.24 7.11 -4.39
CA PHE A 59 1.25 6.38 -3.63
C PHE A 59 0.06 5.99 -4.51
N PRO A 60 -0.59 4.86 -4.19
CA PRO A 60 -0.28 3.93 -3.12
C PRO A 60 0.96 3.06 -3.43
N THR A 61 1.65 2.63 -2.38
CA THR A 61 2.73 1.64 -2.47
C THR A 61 2.23 0.41 -1.71
N ILE A 62 2.13 -0.72 -2.37
CA ILE A 62 1.57 -1.95 -1.81
C ILE A 62 2.67 -3.00 -1.75
N ILE A 63 2.83 -3.63 -0.59
CA ILE A 63 3.84 -4.67 -0.39
C ILE A 63 3.13 -5.94 0.02
N ILE A 64 3.30 -7.00 -0.75
CA ILE A 64 2.67 -8.29 -0.51
C ILE A 64 3.73 -9.30 -0.10
N ASP A 65 3.51 -9.95 1.04
CA ASP A 65 4.42 -10.95 1.62
C ASP A 65 5.85 -10.42 1.84
N GLY A 66 5.98 -9.10 2.03
CA GLY A 66 7.24 -8.47 2.40
C GLY A 66 8.20 -8.17 1.26
N ASP A 67 7.95 -8.68 0.05
CA ASP A 67 8.89 -8.53 -1.07
C ASP A 67 8.26 -8.18 -2.42
N HIS A 68 6.99 -8.46 -2.62
CA HIS A 68 6.32 -8.15 -3.88
C HIS A 68 5.73 -6.74 -3.83
N VAL A 69 6.29 -5.82 -4.59
CA VAL A 69 5.91 -4.40 -4.57
C VAL A 69 5.05 -4.05 -5.77
N ILE A 70 3.90 -3.43 -5.50
CA ILE A 70 3.02 -2.90 -6.54
C ILE A 70 2.87 -1.40 -6.30
N ILE A 71 3.18 -0.59 -7.30
CA ILE A 71 3.12 0.86 -7.22
C ILE A 71 1.92 1.37 -8.01
N GLY A 72 1.08 2.14 -7.35
CA GLY A 72 -0.14 2.67 -7.93
C GLY A 72 -1.29 1.67 -7.85
N PHE A 73 -2.47 2.11 -8.27
CA PHE A 73 -3.65 1.24 -8.31
C PHE A 73 -3.64 0.44 -9.62
N GLN A 74 -3.05 -0.72 -9.56
CA GLN A 74 -2.96 -1.64 -10.69
C GLN A 74 -3.77 -2.89 -10.36
N GLU A 75 -5.06 -2.82 -10.64
CA GLU A 75 -6.03 -3.84 -10.26
C GLU A 75 -5.63 -5.23 -10.71
N ASP A 76 -5.22 -5.37 -11.97
CA ASP A 76 -4.83 -6.67 -12.53
C ASP A 76 -3.62 -7.27 -11.80
N LYS A 77 -2.64 -6.44 -11.50
CA LYS A 77 -1.44 -6.89 -10.79
C LYS A 77 -1.74 -7.28 -9.35
N ILE A 78 -2.63 -6.53 -8.70
CA ILE A 78 -3.05 -6.84 -7.33
C ILE A 78 -3.80 -8.17 -7.30
N LYS A 79 -4.71 -8.38 -8.22
CA LYS A 79 -5.46 -9.64 -8.33
C LYS A 79 -4.51 -10.82 -8.55
N GLU A 80 -3.58 -10.67 -9.47
CA GLU A 80 -2.62 -11.72 -9.79
C GLU A 80 -1.76 -12.08 -8.58
N ALA A 81 -1.25 -11.06 -7.88
CA ALA A 81 -0.40 -11.26 -6.72
C ALA A 81 -1.14 -11.92 -5.56
N LEU A 82 -2.44 -11.63 -5.40
CA LEU A 82 -3.27 -12.16 -4.32
C LEU A 82 -4.01 -13.44 -4.69
N GLY A 83 -4.04 -13.79 -5.97
CA GLY A 83 -4.76 -14.97 -6.44
C GLY A 83 -6.28 -14.85 -6.36
N ILE A 84 -6.78 -13.67 -6.61
CA ILE A 84 -8.22 -13.40 -6.52
C ILE A 84 -8.84 -13.04 -7.85
#